data_ea4e3349394c3bc9116b610f7c85208e
#
_entry.id   ea4e3349394c3bc9116b610f7c85208e
#
_cell.length_a   1.000
_cell.length_b   1.000
_cell.length_c   1.000
_cell.angle_alpha   90.00
_cell.angle_beta   90.00
_cell.angle_gamma   90.00
#
_symmetry.space_group_name_H-M   'P 1'
#
loop_
_entity.id
_entity.type
_entity.pdbx_description
1 polymer ?
#
loop_
_entity_poly.entity_id
_entity_poly.type
_entity_poly.pdbx_seq_one_letter_code
_entity_poly.pdbx_strand_id
1 'polypeptide(L)'
;MALLGLALLAAADPGAAAEGPDTLGLHIEVGASSDYTNELFYEDTFDSTAFTGRQLVDSPETRYAGVLFTRLTGTRGRRSTGFEIQNELSIGDLLSRDAFLLTLRSQPSARWSLFAVPQVEYRRDRTFNRDLEEWRASAAARVRRALDDGETFAELGARGALLTSSGQGSEYILDRTSGTALAALERAPLFGLQWRLDYAFTSRVFADSTDRNHYEHAADAQVRFDVPGGRPLVFEAGANRRSTVAPAITTRDNFWEQHGALDGEIGIAGAWSLKGRCEVRAVQYDVQDSTLYFDYEELLARFAPRWTSGTTSLALGPRFDALFARLNPGEAYQEIAAVGEFESLALGAWWNVIPAAGWRDYTEPAGSDASLGVHSSYSFLEINVLADQALPGALRLRAYVNGRYESHVDHAQDARSLYFSLDLRRLF
;
A
#
# COMPACT_ATOMS: atom_id res chain seq x y z
N MET A 1 -10.41 10.10 -24.69
CA MET A 1 -9.59 10.56 -23.54
C MET A 1 -8.26 11.23 -23.97
N ALA A 2 -7.60 10.76 -25.01
CA ALA A 2 -6.39 11.42 -25.56
C ALA A 2 -6.62 12.90 -25.99
N LEU A 3 -7.82 13.23 -26.45
CA LEU A 3 -8.20 14.59 -26.87
C LEU A 3 -8.31 15.60 -25.69
N LEU A 4 -8.63 15.14 -24.47
CA LEU A 4 -8.70 16.02 -23.30
C LEU A 4 -7.29 16.42 -22.80
N GLY A 5 -6.33 15.51 -22.91
CA GLY A 5 -4.92 15.80 -22.59
C GLY A 5 -4.28 16.80 -23.54
N LEU A 6 -4.61 16.71 -24.83
CA LEU A 6 -4.14 17.67 -25.84
C LEU A 6 -4.81 19.05 -25.68
N ALA A 7 -6.08 19.11 -25.25
CA ALA A 7 -6.77 20.37 -25.00
C ALA A 7 -6.21 21.12 -23.77
N LEU A 8 -5.77 20.43 -22.74
CA LEU A 8 -5.09 21.02 -21.59
C LEU A 8 -3.69 21.58 -21.94
N LEU A 9 -3.00 20.93 -22.88
CA LEU A 9 -1.72 21.41 -23.42
C LEU A 9 -1.90 22.65 -24.33
N ALA A 10 -3.04 22.77 -25.02
CA ALA A 10 -3.32 23.86 -25.93
C ALA A 10 -3.87 25.12 -25.23
N ALA A 11 -4.41 25.01 -24.02
CA ALA A 11 -4.97 26.13 -23.25
C ALA A 11 -3.93 26.94 -22.46
N ALA A 12 -2.65 26.60 -22.52
CA ALA A 12 -1.58 27.40 -21.93
C ALA A 12 -1.34 28.64 -22.79
N ASP A 13 -1.63 29.83 -22.24
CA ASP A 13 -1.44 31.12 -22.87
C ASP A 13 0.01 31.28 -23.40
N PRO A 14 0.23 31.51 -24.72
CA PRO A 14 1.58 31.63 -25.28
C PRO A 14 2.28 32.95 -24.97
N GLY A 15 1.68 33.83 -24.16
CA GLY A 15 2.14 35.24 -24.01
C GLY A 15 2.98 35.58 -22.79
N ALA A 16 3.25 34.68 -21.85
CA ALA A 16 3.76 35.08 -20.53
C ALA A 16 5.00 34.35 -20.00
N ALA A 17 5.86 33.79 -20.82
CA ALA A 17 7.05 33.10 -20.29
C ALA A 17 8.32 33.37 -21.07
N ALA A 18 9.36 33.87 -20.39
CA ALA A 18 10.74 33.76 -20.86
C ALA A 18 11.05 32.28 -21.04
N GLU A 19 11.25 31.87 -22.29
CA GLU A 19 11.45 30.47 -22.71
C GLU A 19 12.69 29.87 -22.06
N GLY A 20 12.49 28.92 -21.16
CA GLY A 20 13.52 27.93 -20.84
C GLY A 20 13.56 26.88 -21.96
N PRO A 21 14.67 26.15 -22.14
CA PRO A 21 14.75 25.13 -23.17
C PRO A 21 13.69 24.04 -22.92
N ASP A 22 12.95 23.68 -23.96
CA ASP A 22 12.12 22.48 -23.94
C ASP A 22 13.01 21.25 -23.78
N THR A 23 12.63 20.34 -22.91
CA THR A 23 13.40 19.10 -22.69
C THR A 23 12.54 17.90 -22.99
N LEU A 24 13.13 16.93 -23.66
CA LEU A 24 12.55 15.61 -23.88
C LEU A 24 13.55 14.56 -23.38
N GLY A 25 13.11 13.69 -22.48
CA GLY A 25 13.90 12.59 -21.96
C GLY A 25 13.22 11.26 -22.22
N LEU A 26 13.98 10.30 -22.70
CA LEU A 26 13.54 8.92 -22.86
C LEU A 26 14.38 8.02 -21.96
N HIS A 27 13.74 7.15 -21.22
CA HIS A 27 14.35 6.16 -20.36
C HIS A 27 13.71 4.80 -20.66
N ILE A 28 14.54 3.80 -20.90
CA ILE A 28 14.10 2.44 -21.21
C ILE A 28 14.84 1.48 -20.28
N GLU A 29 14.10 0.59 -19.66
CA GLU A 29 14.66 -0.54 -18.91
C GLU A 29 14.13 -1.85 -19.49
N VAL A 30 15.03 -2.81 -19.66
CA VAL A 30 14.67 -4.18 -20.05
C VAL A 30 15.23 -5.12 -19.00
N GLY A 31 14.44 -6.05 -18.56
CA GLY A 31 14.85 -6.95 -17.51
C GLY A 31 14.09 -8.27 -17.48
N ALA A 32 14.43 -9.06 -16.50
CA ALA A 32 13.74 -10.28 -16.15
C ALA A 32 13.55 -10.32 -14.63
N SER A 33 12.43 -10.84 -14.20
CA SER A 33 12.13 -11.11 -12.80
C SER A 33 11.82 -12.58 -12.59
N SER A 34 12.12 -13.05 -11.40
CA SER A 34 11.73 -14.39 -10.93
C SER A 34 11.23 -14.26 -9.51
N ASP A 35 10.03 -14.76 -9.26
CA ASP A 35 9.42 -14.80 -7.94
C ASP A 35 9.23 -16.27 -7.54
N TYR A 36 9.59 -16.59 -6.32
CA TYR A 36 9.37 -17.88 -5.71
C TYR A 36 8.57 -17.72 -4.43
N THR A 37 7.50 -18.49 -4.31
CA THR A 37 6.68 -18.56 -3.11
C THR A 37 6.61 -20.00 -2.66
N ASN A 38 6.76 -20.25 -1.37
CA ASN A 38 6.50 -21.54 -0.77
C ASN A 38 5.77 -21.33 0.55
N GLU A 39 4.59 -21.92 0.64
CA GLU A 39 3.77 -21.93 1.84
C GLU A 39 3.58 -23.38 2.30
N LEU A 40 3.85 -23.63 3.57
CA LEU A 40 3.59 -24.89 4.22
C LEU A 40 2.63 -24.66 5.37
N PHE A 41 1.47 -25.28 5.30
CA PHE A 41 0.44 -25.19 6.34
C PHE A 41 -0.40 -26.47 6.37
N TYR A 42 -1.16 -26.64 7.45
CA TYR A 42 -2.12 -27.74 7.57
C TYR A 42 -3.51 -27.29 7.13
N GLU A 43 -4.13 -28.08 6.26
CA GLU A 43 -5.52 -27.85 5.81
C GLU A 43 -6.42 -28.95 6.38
N ASP A 44 -7.54 -28.54 6.97
CA ASP A 44 -8.56 -29.49 7.44
C ASP A 44 -9.37 -30.02 6.27
N THR A 45 -9.45 -31.34 6.16
CA THR A 45 -10.20 -32.00 5.11
C THR A 45 -11.59 -32.45 5.64
N PHE A 46 -12.63 -32.19 4.85
CA PHE A 46 -14.01 -32.51 5.19
C PHE A 46 -14.62 -33.42 4.12
N ASP A 47 -15.38 -34.42 4.53
CA ASP A 47 -16.30 -35.15 3.67
C ASP A 47 -17.73 -34.81 4.04
N SER A 48 -18.44 -34.13 3.14
CA SER A 48 -19.84 -33.71 3.26
C SER A 48 -20.18 -32.81 4.46
N THR A 49 -19.30 -32.38 5.27
CA THR A 49 -19.41 -31.61 6.52
C THR A 49 -18.77 -32.28 7.73
N ALA A 50 -18.39 -33.56 7.61
CA ALA A 50 -17.67 -34.25 8.68
C ALA A 50 -16.16 -34.05 8.51
N PHE A 51 -15.47 -33.65 9.56
CA PHE A 51 -14.01 -33.61 9.60
C PHE A 51 -13.45 -35.00 9.36
N THR A 52 -12.60 -35.17 8.32
CA THR A 52 -12.00 -36.43 7.95
C THR A 52 -10.53 -36.51 8.26
N GLY A 53 -9.89 -35.39 8.52
CA GLY A 53 -8.47 -35.33 8.87
C GLY A 53 -7.82 -34.00 8.52
N ARG A 54 -6.51 -33.93 8.69
CA ARG A 54 -5.67 -32.81 8.30
C ARG A 54 -4.65 -33.24 7.29
N GLN A 55 -4.43 -32.43 6.28
CA GLN A 55 -3.43 -32.64 5.26
C GLN A 55 -2.39 -31.52 5.31
N LEU A 56 -1.11 -31.90 5.28
CA LEU A 56 -0.03 -30.93 5.09
C LEU A 56 -0.02 -30.48 3.64
N VAL A 57 -0.20 -29.19 3.43
CA VAL A 57 -0.12 -28.56 2.10
C VAL A 57 1.26 -27.90 1.96
N ASP A 58 2.01 -28.32 0.94
CA ASP A 58 3.26 -27.70 0.52
C ASP A 58 3.04 -27.15 -0.89
N SER A 59 3.06 -25.83 -1.01
CA SER A 59 2.66 -25.13 -2.23
C SER A 59 3.82 -24.28 -2.77
N PRO A 60 4.88 -24.89 -3.34
CA PRO A 60 5.94 -24.16 -4.00
C PRO A 60 5.45 -23.65 -5.36
N GLU A 61 5.59 -22.36 -5.61
CA GLU A 61 5.29 -21.74 -6.88
C GLU A 61 6.47 -20.87 -7.34
N THR A 62 6.86 -21.02 -8.60
CA THR A 62 7.88 -20.17 -9.21
C THR A 62 7.28 -19.46 -10.42
N ARG A 63 7.47 -18.17 -10.51
CA ARG A 63 7.01 -17.33 -11.61
C ARG A 63 8.19 -16.65 -12.27
N TYR A 64 8.18 -16.57 -13.57
CA TYR A 64 9.16 -15.84 -14.37
C TYR A 64 8.46 -14.81 -15.23
N ALA A 65 9.07 -13.64 -15.39
CA ALA A 65 8.58 -12.63 -16.30
C ALA A 65 9.72 -11.87 -16.98
N GLY A 66 9.53 -11.56 -18.26
CA GLY A 66 10.28 -10.53 -18.95
C GLY A 66 9.62 -9.18 -18.68
N VAL A 67 10.40 -8.15 -18.41
CA VAL A 67 9.92 -6.81 -18.09
C VAL A 67 10.50 -5.80 -19.07
N LEU A 68 9.62 -4.97 -19.64
CA LEU A 68 9.97 -3.79 -20.42
C LEU A 68 9.33 -2.58 -19.73
N PHE A 69 10.16 -1.68 -19.24
CA PHE A 69 9.72 -0.38 -18.72
C PHE A 69 10.17 0.73 -19.65
N THR A 70 9.25 1.62 -20.00
CA THR A 70 9.54 2.82 -20.78
C THR A 70 8.99 4.05 -20.08
N ARG A 71 9.77 5.12 -20.07
CA ARG A 71 9.40 6.41 -19.50
C ARG A 71 9.80 7.52 -20.44
N LEU A 72 8.84 8.27 -20.90
CA LEU A 72 9.01 9.47 -21.71
C LEU A 72 8.61 10.68 -20.89
N THR A 73 9.52 11.62 -20.72
CA THR A 73 9.28 12.88 -20.01
C THR A 73 9.46 14.04 -20.97
N GLY A 74 8.62 15.05 -20.85
CA GLY A 74 8.74 16.29 -21.61
C GLY A 74 8.35 17.48 -20.77
N THR A 75 9.10 18.58 -20.91
CA THR A 75 8.80 19.87 -20.28
C THR A 75 8.84 20.97 -21.31
N ARG A 76 7.92 21.93 -21.18
CA ARG A 76 7.87 23.11 -22.02
C ARG A 76 7.93 24.36 -21.15
N GLY A 77 8.96 25.18 -21.43
CA GLY A 77 9.17 26.46 -20.76
C GLY A 77 9.65 26.33 -19.30
N ARG A 78 10.13 27.44 -18.74
CA ARG A 78 10.68 27.50 -17.36
C ARG A 78 9.65 27.20 -16.25
N ARG A 79 8.36 27.23 -16.55
CA ARG A 79 7.33 27.17 -15.50
C ARG A 79 6.24 26.19 -15.78
N SER A 80 6.44 25.10 -16.62
CA SER A 80 5.27 24.70 -16.18
C SER A 80 4.34 23.77 -16.86
N THR A 81 4.52 23.39 -18.02
CA THR A 81 3.77 22.29 -18.57
C THR A 81 4.71 21.14 -18.79
N GLY A 82 4.44 20.04 -18.14
CA GLY A 82 5.21 18.82 -18.29
C GLY A 82 4.30 17.63 -18.43
N PHE A 83 4.80 16.64 -19.10
CA PHE A 83 4.17 15.33 -19.15
C PHE A 83 5.18 14.23 -18.85
N GLU A 84 4.65 13.15 -18.35
CA GLU A 84 5.40 11.91 -18.14
C GLU A 84 4.51 10.74 -18.58
N ILE A 85 4.99 9.96 -19.50
CA ILE A 85 4.34 8.72 -19.96
C ILE A 85 5.19 7.57 -19.43
N GLN A 86 4.57 6.67 -18.71
CA GLN A 86 5.19 5.42 -18.27
C GLN A 86 4.39 4.25 -18.82
N ASN A 87 5.09 3.24 -19.28
CA ASN A 87 4.51 1.96 -19.59
C ASN A 87 5.41 0.86 -19.00
N GLU A 88 4.80 -0.07 -18.32
CA GLU A 88 5.44 -1.27 -17.80
C GLU A 88 4.71 -2.48 -18.35
N LEU A 89 5.38 -3.21 -19.22
CA LEU A 89 4.93 -4.48 -19.76
C LEU A 89 5.70 -5.61 -19.08
N SER A 90 4.99 -6.50 -18.40
CA SER A 90 5.53 -7.73 -17.82
C SER A 90 4.83 -8.92 -18.48
N ILE A 91 5.61 -9.80 -19.10
CA ILE A 91 5.10 -11.01 -19.75
C ILE A 91 5.72 -12.20 -19.04
N GLY A 92 4.89 -12.92 -18.31
CA GLY A 92 5.26 -14.11 -17.57
C GLY A 92 4.48 -15.34 -18.02
N ASP A 93 4.86 -16.47 -17.46
CA ASP A 93 4.20 -17.76 -17.67
C ASP A 93 2.81 -17.81 -17.02
N LEU A 94 2.69 -17.34 -15.79
CA LEU A 94 1.46 -17.37 -15.01
C LEU A 94 0.79 -15.99 -14.94
N LEU A 95 1.58 -14.91 -14.92
CA LEU A 95 1.08 -13.55 -14.79
C LEU A 95 1.62 -12.68 -15.91
N SER A 96 0.73 -12.03 -16.65
CA SER A 96 1.07 -10.97 -17.59
C SER A 96 0.40 -9.66 -17.17
N ARG A 97 1.12 -8.55 -17.28
CA ARG A 97 0.65 -7.23 -16.89
C ARG A 97 1.12 -6.19 -17.91
N ASP A 98 0.24 -5.29 -18.29
CA ASP A 98 0.55 -4.08 -19.05
C ASP A 98 -0.05 -2.88 -18.30
N ALA A 99 0.79 -1.99 -17.83
CA ALA A 99 0.39 -0.82 -17.06
C ALA A 99 0.87 0.45 -17.77
N PHE A 100 -0.08 1.27 -18.17
CA PHE A 100 0.14 2.57 -18.79
C PHE A 100 -0.27 3.68 -17.83
N LEU A 101 0.62 4.66 -17.62
CA LEU A 101 0.41 5.84 -16.81
C LEU A 101 0.80 7.08 -17.58
N LEU A 102 -0.09 8.06 -17.65
CA LEU A 102 0.23 9.39 -18.14
C LEU A 102 0.07 10.40 -17.00
N THR A 103 1.11 11.15 -16.72
CA THR A 103 1.08 12.27 -15.77
C THR A 103 1.17 13.58 -16.55
N LEU A 104 0.21 14.45 -16.36
CA LEU A 104 0.20 15.80 -16.92
C LEU A 104 0.29 16.81 -15.77
N ARG A 105 1.20 17.77 -15.91
CA ARG A 105 1.37 18.85 -14.94
C ARG A 105 1.38 20.17 -15.68
N SER A 106 0.70 21.16 -15.14
CA SER A 106 0.72 22.52 -15.66
C SER A 106 0.67 23.52 -14.51
N GLN A 107 1.50 24.54 -14.60
CA GLN A 107 1.51 25.64 -13.63
C GLN A 107 1.26 26.96 -14.39
N PRO A 108 0.03 27.26 -14.78
CA PRO A 108 -0.30 28.42 -15.60
C PRO A 108 0.06 29.74 -14.92
N SER A 109 0.19 29.77 -13.62
CA SER A 109 0.69 30.92 -12.87
C SER A 109 1.42 30.49 -11.59
N ALA A 110 2.08 31.42 -10.90
CA ALA A 110 2.74 31.14 -9.62
C ALA A 110 1.76 30.65 -8.53
N ARG A 111 0.46 30.92 -8.69
CA ARG A 111 -0.57 30.58 -7.70
C ARG A 111 -1.37 29.31 -8.06
N TRP A 112 -1.34 28.87 -9.31
CA TRP A 112 -2.17 27.77 -9.76
C TRP A 112 -1.33 26.63 -10.30
N SER A 113 -1.64 25.43 -9.91
CA SER A 113 -1.12 24.20 -10.51
C SER A 113 -2.26 23.24 -10.84
N LEU A 114 -2.14 22.58 -11.99
CA LEU A 114 -3.05 21.59 -12.51
C LEU A 114 -2.32 20.27 -12.62
N PHE A 115 -3.00 19.20 -12.30
CA PHE A 115 -2.45 17.86 -12.33
C PHE A 115 -3.51 16.89 -12.87
N ALA A 116 -3.14 16.02 -13.81
CA ALA A 116 -4.03 14.97 -14.29
C ALA A 116 -3.25 13.67 -14.51
N VAL A 117 -3.83 12.56 -14.10
CA VAL A 117 -3.22 11.22 -14.16
C VAL A 117 -4.24 10.20 -14.66
N PRO A 118 -4.38 10.01 -15.96
CA PRO A 118 -5.03 8.82 -16.50
C PRO A 118 -4.09 7.61 -16.41
N GLN A 119 -4.66 6.47 -16.07
CA GLN A 119 -3.98 5.18 -15.95
C GLN A 119 -4.85 4.09 -16.51
N VAL A 120 -4.24 3.13 -17.20
CA VAL A 120 -4.89 1.89 -17.65
C VAL A 120 -3.96 0.74 -17.33
N GLU A 121 -4.50 -0.31 -16.78
CA GLU A 121 -3.79 -1.53 -16.47
C GLU A 121 -4.59 -2.72 -16.98
N TYR A 122 -3.92 -3.61 -17.68
CA TYR A 122 -4.38 -4.94 -18.03
C TYR A 122 -3.57 -5.97 -17.25
N ARG A 123 -4.25 -6.96 -16.70
CA ARG A 123 -3.63 -8.06 -15.98
C ARG A 123 -4.29 -9.36 -16.44
N ARG A 124 -3.48 -10.38 -16.70
CA ARG A 124 -3.94 -11.75 -16.92
C ARG A 124 -3.23 -12.67 -15.94
N ASP A 125 -4.02 -13.42 -15.19
CA ASP A 125 -3.54 -14.38 -14.19
C ASP A 125 -3.99 -15.79 -14.60
N ARG A 126 -3.02 -16.68 -14.78
CA ARG A 126 -3.21 -18.08 -15.20
C ARG A 126 -2.85 -19.07 -14.10
N THR A 127 -2.94 -18.66 -12.86
CA THR A 127 -2.62 -19.52 -11.72
C THR A 127 -3.70 -20.56 -11.49
N PHE A 128 -3.29 -21.76 -11.18
CA PHE A 128 -4.04 -22.93 -10.72
C PHE A 128 -5.57 -22.91 -11.00
N ASN A 129 -5.98 -23.41 -12.15
CA ASN A 129 -7.39 -23.45 -12.59
C ASN A 129 -8.07 -22.08 -12.80
N ARG A 130 -7.30 -21.00 -12.91
CA ARG A 130 -7.80 -19.66 -13.21
C ARG A 130 -7.19 -19.15 -14.52
N ASP A 131 -8.00 -18.63 -15.41
CA ASP A 131 -7.58 -17.81 -16.54
C ASP A 131 -8.39 -16.51 -16.43
N LEU A 132 -7.93 -15.62 -15.56
CA LEU A 132 -8.60 -14.40 -15.20
C LEU A 132 -7.96 -13.23 -15.92
N GLU A 133 -8.77 -12.45 -16.58
CA GLU A 133 -8.39 -11.17 -17.18
C GLU A 133 -9.03 -10.01 -16.43
N GLU A 134 -8.25 -9.02 -16.08
CA GLU A 134 -8.70 -7.80 -15.42
C GLU A 134 -8.28 -6.57 -16.20
N TRP A 135 -9.21 -5.64 -16.34
CA TRP A 135 -8.97 -4.30 -16.84
C TRP A 135 -9.25 -3.28 -15.73
N ARG A 136 -8.29 -2.44 -15.46
CA ARG A 136 -8.41 -1.32 -14.54
C ARG A 136 -8.13 -0.04 -15.28
N ALA A 137 -9.09 0.87 -15.31
CA ALA A 137 -8.90 2.20 -15.86
C ALA A 137 -9.21 3.23 -14.78
N SER A 138 -8.37 4.24 -14.65
CA SER A 138 -8.66 5.36 -13.76
C SER A 138 -8.15 6.67 -14.35
N ALA A 139 -8.81 7.76 -13.96
CA ALA A 139 -8.33 9.10 -14.26
C ALA A 139 -8.56 9.98 -13.02
N ALA A 140 -7.52 10.71 -12.63
CA ALA A 140 -7.59 11.70 -11.57
C ALA A 140 -7.21 13.07 -12.13
N ALA A 141 -7.90 14.11 -11.69
CA ALA A 141 -7.56 15.50 -12.00
C ALA A 141 -7.61 16.32 -10.72
N ARG A 142 -6.66 17.22 -10.53
CA ARG A 142 -6.55 18.09 -9.35
C ARG A 142 -6.16 19.49 -9.77
N VAL A 143 -6.74 20.46 -9.07
CA VAL A 143 -6.42 21.89 -9.16
C VAL A 143 -5.96 22.34 -7.80
N ARG A 144 -4.78 22.91 -7.70
CA ARG A 144 -4.19 23.43 -6.47
C ARG A 144 -3.95 24.93 -6.63
N ARG A 145 -4.35 25.70 -5.63
CA ARG A 145 -4.16 27.14 -5.55
C ARG A 145 -3.36 27.51 -4.31
N ALA A 146 -2.26 28.26 -4.51
CA ALA A 146 -1.55 28.90 -3.41
C ALA A 146 -2.38 30.11 -2.93
N LEU A 147 -2.58 30.21 -1.61
CA LEU A 147 -3.22 31.33 -0.95
C LEU A 147 -2.25 32.52 -0.80
N ASP A 148 -2.69 33.60 -0.20
CA ASP A 148 -1.95 34.86 -0.21
C ASP A 148 -0.63 34.85 0.57
N ASP A 149 -0.48 33.94 1.54
CA ASP A 149 0.76 33.73 2.28
C ASP A 149 1.84 32.96 1.48
N GLY A 150 1.47 32.33 0.36
CA GLY A 150 2.36 31.49 -0.45
C GLY A 150 2.77 30.16 0.18
N GLU A 151 2.37 29.89 1.43
CA GLU A 151 2.65 28.67 2.18
C GLU A 151 1.42 27.78 2.35
N THR A 152 0.24 28.37 2.23
CA THR A 152 -1.05 27.66 2.34
C THR A 152 -1.63 27.38 0.97
N PHE A 153 -2.14 26.18 0.78
CA PHE A 153 -2.67 25.70 -0.50
C PHE A 153 -4.05 25.10 -0.29
N ALA A 154 -4.97 25.44 -1.18
CA ALA A 154 -6.25 24.75 -1.32
C ALA A 154 -6.23 23.88 -2.56
N GLU A 155 -6.74 22.66 -2.46
CA GLU A 155 -6.80 21.70 -3.56
C GLU A 155 -8.22 21.16 -3.71
N LEU A 156 -8.67 21.06 -4.96
CA LEU A 156 -9.89 20.36 -5.34
C LEU A 156 -9.56 19.34 -6.41
N GLY A 157 -10.20 18.18 -6.37
CA GLY A 157 -9.95 17.14 -7.34
C GLY A 157 -11.13 16.21 -7.53
N ALA A 158 -11.00 15.41 -8.59
CA ALA A 158 -11.91 14.31 -8.86
C ALA A 158 -11.12 13.11 -9.42
N ARG A 159 -11.61 11.93 -9.12
CA ARG A 159 -11.09 10.66 -9.66
C ARG A 159 -12.24 9.79 -10.10
N GLY A 160 -12.13 9.21 -11.29
CA GLY A 160 -12.99 8.12 -11.76
C GLY A 160 -12.18 6.84 -11.90
N ALA A 161 -12.76 5.69 -11.61
CA ALA A 161 -12.13 4.40 -11.83
C ALA A 161 -13.14 3.34 -12.26
N LEU A 162 -12.70 2.43 -13.13
CA LEU A 162 -13.43 1.27 -13.64
C LEU A 162 -12.57 0.03 -13.41
N LEU A 163 -13.19 -1.03 -12.91
CA LEU A 163 -12.64 -2.37 -12.86
C LEU A 163 -13.61 -3.31 -13.58
N THR A 164 -13.12 -4.07 -14.54
CA THR A 164 -13.86 -5.16 -15.18
C THR A 164 -13.00 -6.41 -15.17
N SER A 165 -13.66 -7.55 -15.05
CA SER A 165 -13.02 -8.86 -15.02
C SER A 165 -13.73 -9.83 -15.95
N SER A 166 -13.00 -10.79 -16.48
CA SER A 166 -13.54 -11.86 -17.32
C SER A 166 -12.71 -13.13 -17.21
N GLY A 167 -13.27 -14.25 -17.64
CA GLY A 167 -12.60 -15.54 -17.58
C GLY A 167 -12.93 -16.36 -16.34
N GLN A 168 -12.23 -17.48 -16.17
CA GLN A 168 -12.46 -18.41 -15.08
C GLN A 168 -11.95 -17.80 -13.75
N GLY A 169 -12.85 -17.65 -12.79
CA GLY A 169 -12.59 -17.00 -11.50
C GLY A 169 -13.06 -15.53 -11.44
N SER A 170 -13.63 -14.99 -12.54
CA SER A 170 -14.19 -13.62 -12.56
C SER A 170 -15.43 -13.49 -11.66
N GLU A 171 -16.12 -14.58 -11.37
CA GLU A 171 -17.27 -14.61 -10.46
C GLU A 171 -16.92 -14.17 -9.01
N TYR A 172 -15.65 -14.20 -8.64
CA TYR A 172 -15.18 -13.72 -7.35
C TYR A 172 -14.76 -12.24 -7.37
N ILE A 173 -14.68 -11.61 -8.56
CA ILE A 173 -14.28 -10.23 -8.72
C ILE A 173 -15.46 -9.45 -9.28
N LEU A 174 -15.97 -8.54 -8.48
CA LEU A 174 -17.11 -7.72 -8.86
C LEU A 174 -16.69 -6.56 -9.74
N ASP A 175 -17.23 -6.51 -10.95
CA ASP A 175 -17.11 -5.37 -11.85
C ASP A 175 -17.67 -4.11 -11.20
N ARG A 176 -16.91 -3.02 -11.22
CA ARG A 176 -17.29 -1.81 -10.52
C ARG A 176 -16.81 -0.52 -11.16
N THR A 177 -17.61 0.50 -10.97
CA THR A 177 -17.26 1.88 -11.28
C THR A 177 -17.23 2.70 -9.99
N SER A 178 -16.26 3.58 -9.85
CA SER A 178 -16.20 4.50 -8.74
C SER A 178 -15.93 5.93 -9.19
N GLY A 179 -16.54 6.89 -8.50
CA GLY A 179 -16.27 8.31 -8.63
C GLY A 179 -15.91 8.90 -7.27
N THR A 180 -14.84 9.68 -7.20
CA THR A 180 -14.38 10.33 -5.95
C THR A 180 -14.24 11.83 -6.19
N ALA A 181 -14.81 12.63 -5.32
CA ALA A 181 -14.53 14.05 -5.18
C ALA A 181 -13.54 14.26 -4.03
N LEU A 182 -12.57 15.14 -4.21
CA LEU A 182 -11.47 15.40 -3.28
C LEU A 182 -11.42 16.90 -2.95
N ALA A 183 -11.16 17.22 -1.69
CA ALA A 183 -10.81 18.54 -1.24
C ALA A 183 -9.66 18.44 -0.24
N ALA A 184 -8.69 19.35 -0.30
CA ALA A 184 -7.62 19.41 0.66
C ALA A 184 -7.23 20.84 0.99
N LEU A 185 -6.76 21.04 2.21
CA LEU A 185 -6.12 22.27 2.68
C LEU A 185 -4.79 21.90 3.32
N GLU A 186 -3.72 22.55 2.87
CA GLU A 186 -2.37 22.24 3.30
C GLU A 186 -1.62 23.53 3.64
N ARG A 187 -0.86 23.51 4.71
CA ARG A 187 0.17 24.50 5.00
C ARG A 187 1.54 23.82 5.01
N ALA A 188 2.41 24.27 4.13
CA ALA A 188 3.75 23.70 3.92
C ALA A 188 4.81 24.80 3.93
N PRO A 189 5.12 25.42 5.09
CA PRO A 189 6.23 26.35 5.20
C PRO A 189 7.56 25.61 5.03
N LEU A 190 8.64 26.33 4.69
CA LEU A 190 9.97 25.75 4.53
C LEU A 190 10.50 25.15 5.84
N PHE A 191 10.10 25.71 6.97
CA PHE A 191 10.50 25.27 8.30
C PHE A 191 9.33 25.31 9.28
N GLY A 192 9.33 24.41 10.26
CA GLY A 192 8.40 24.39 11.36
C GLY A 192 7.19 23.47 11.14
N LEU A 193 6.02 23.93 11.56
CA LEU A 193 4.81 23.14 11.55
C LEU A 193 4.20 23.08 10.15
N GLN A 194 4.14 21.90 9.58
CA GLN A 194 3.39 21.58 8.37
C GLN A 194 2.13 20.82 8.74
N TRP A 195 1.03 21.08 8.04
CA TRP A 195 -0.18 20.31 8.23
C TRP A 195 -0.97 20.18 6.94
N ARG A 196 -1.76 19.12 6.84
CA ARG A 196 -2.66 18.84 5.74
C ARG A 196 -3.96 18.24 6.26
N LEU A 197 -5.07 18.73 5.70
CA LEU A 197 -6.41 18.20 5.91
C LEU A 197 -6.94 17.74 4.56
N ASP A 198 -7.38 16.52 4.46
CA ASP A 198 -7.97 15.93 3.27
C ASP A 198 -9.40 15.49 3.55
N TYR A 199 -10.26 15.63 2.56
CA TYR A 199 -11.60 15.07 2.56
C TYR A 199 -11.86 14.41 1.21
N ALA A 200 -12.43 13.21 1.23
CA ALA A 200 -12.84 12.47 0.06
C ALA A 200 -14.28 11.97 0.20
N PHE A 201 -15.06 12.15 -0.84
CA PHE A 201 -16.35 11.50 -1.02
C PHE A 201 -16.26 10.55 -2.20
N THR A 202 -16.52 9.26 -1.98
CA THR A 202 -16.49 8.22 -3.02
C THR A 202 -17.87 7.58 -3.16
N SER A 203 -18.34 7.48 -4.41
CA SER A 203 -19.47 6.63 -4.78
C SER A 203 -18.95 5.41 -5.51
N ARG A 204 -19.38 4.22 -5.13
CA ARG A 204 -19.01 2.97 -5.77
C ARG A 204 -20.24 2.19 -6.19
N VAL A 205 -20.26 1.79 -7.45
CA VAL A 205 -21.38 1.08 -8.09
C VAL A 205 -20.85 -0.23 -8.67
N PHE A 206 -21.51 -1.31 -8.32
CA PHE A 206 -21.21 -2.66 -8.80
C PHE A 206 -22.22 -3.05 -9.87
N ALA A 207 -21.75 -3.61 -10.99
CA ALA A 207 -22.59 -3.93 -12.13
C ALA A 207 -23.56 -5.09 -11.80
N ASP A 208 -23.04 -6.13 -11.16
CA ASP A 208 -23.77 -7.38 -10.94
C ASP A 208 -24.24 -7.57 -9.48
N SER A 209 -24.02 -6.58 -8.63
CA SER A 209 -24.31 -6.66 -7.19
C SER A 209 -24.73 -5.29 -6.65
N THR A 210 -25.90 -4.81 -7.09
CA THR A 210 -26.37 -3.45 -6.74
C THR A 210 -26.64 -3.25 -5.26
N ASP A 211 -26.84 -4.32 -4.49
CA ASP A 211 -26.93 -4.35 -3.05
C ASP A 211 -25.63 -3.93 -2.35
N ARG A 212 -24.48 -4.03 -3.05
CA ARG A 212 -23.16 -3.59 -2.56
C ARG A 212 -22.82 -2.15 -2.91
N ASN A 213 -23.66 -1.47 -3.64
CA ASN A 213 -23.48 -0.05 -3.94
C ASN A 213 -23.38 0.76 -2.66
N HIS A 214 -22.36 1.60 -2.54
CA HIS A 214 -22.14 2.38 -1.33
C HIS A 214 -21.52 3.74 -1.59
N TYR A 215 -21.68 4.59 -0.59
CA TYR A 215 -20.95 5.85 -0.45
C TYR A 215 -19.95 5.73 0.69
N GLU A 216 -18.84 6.42 0.53
CA GLU A 216 -17.77 6.47 1.50
C GLU A 216 -17.31 7.92 1.70
N HIS A 217 -17.24 8.35 2.95
CA HIS A 217 -16.73 9.64 3.37
C HIS A 217 -15.45 9.40 4.16
N ALA A 218 -14.34 9.97 3.72
CA ALA A 218 -13.07 9.90 4.42
C ALA A 218 -12.58 11.31 4.73
N ALA A 219 -12.10 11.51 5.94
CA ALA A 219 -11.47 12.75 6.37
C ALA A 219 -10.17 12.41 7.08
N ASP A 220 -9.06 12.99 6.64
CA ASP A 220 -7.72 12.73 7.16
C ASP A 220 -7.03 14.04 7.52
N ALA A 221 -6.27 14.02 8.61
CA ALA A 221 -5.42 15.10 9.05
C ALA A 221 -3.99 14.60 9.26
N GLN A 222 -3.01 15.32 8.75
CA GLN A 222 -1.61 15.06 8.98
C GLN A 222 -0.94 16.32 9.53
N VAL A 223 -0.11 16.14 10.55
CA VAL A 223 0.71 17.21 11.12
C VAL A 223 2.14 16.73 11.22
N ARG A 224 3.06 17.55 10.72
CA ARG A 224 4.49 17.25 10.71
C ARG A 224 5.26 18.31 11.46
N PHE A 225 6.13 17.87 12.36
CA PHE A 225 7.02 18.71 13.15
C PHE A 225 8.48 18.38 12.85
N ASP A 226 9.27 19.38 12.52
CA ASP A 226 10.70 19.20 12.41
C ASP A 226 11.35 19.11 13.79
N VAL A 227 12.13 18.05 14.03
CA VAL A 227 12.83 17.80 15.30
C VAL A 227 14.33 17.94 15.09
N PRO A 228 15.02 18.71 15.91
CA PRO A 228 16.47 18.85 15.82
C PRO A 228 17.20 17.51 15.94
N GLY A 229 18.11 17.22 15.01
CA GLY A 229 18.94 16.00 15.05
C GLY A 229 18.22 14.68 14.78
N GLY A 230 16.95 14.72 14.35
CA GLY A 230 16.17 13.54 14.05
C GLY A 230 15.42 13.61 12.72
N ARG A 231 14.50 12.68 12.50
CA ARG A 231 13.52 12.76 11.45
C ARG A 231 12.28 13.48 11.98
N PRO A 232 11.50 14.14 11.11
CA PRO A 232 10.27 14.78 11.54
C PRO A 232 9.36 13.83 12.31
N LEU A 233 8.67 14.35 13.33
CA LEU A 233 7.53 13.68 13.92
C LEU A 233 6.31 13.92 13.02
N VAL A 234 5.64 12.85 12.64
CA VAL A 234 4.43 12.89 11.82
C VAL A 234 3.29 12.31 12.65
N PHE A 235 2.27 13.10 12.86
CA PHE A 235 1.01 12.68 13.45
C PHE A 235 -0.05 12.64 12.35
N GLU A 236 -0.77 11.54 12.28
CA GLU A 236 -1.87 11.31 11.36
C GLU A 236 -3.12 10.91 12.15
N ALA A 237 -4.27 11.40 11.74
CA ALA A 237 -5.56 10.98 12.26
C ALA A 237 -6.60 11.07 11.17
N GLY A 238 -7.51 10.10 11.14
CA GLY A 238 -8.57 10.11 10.15
C GLY A 238 -9.79 9.32 10.59
N ALA A 239 -10.85 9.52 9.83
CA ALA A 239 -12.09 8.78 9.99
C ALA A 239 -12.69 8.48 8.61
N ASN A 240 -13.26 7.30 8.48
CA ASN A 240 -13.95 6.83 7.29
C ASN A 240 -15.35 6.34 7.67
N ARG A 241 -16.37 6.74 6.92
CA ARG A 241 -17.72 6.24 7.02
C ARG A 241 -18.16 5.63 5.71
N ARG A 242 -18.50 4.34 5.73
CA ARG A 242 -19.13 3.64 4.62
C ARG A 242 -20.62 3.45 4.88
N SER A 243 -21.43 3.70 3.83
CA SER A 243 -22.88 3.55 3.88
C SER A 243 -23.40 2.95 2.57
N THR A 244 -24.12 1.83 2.64
CA THR A 244 -24.75 1.19 1.47
C THR A 244 -25.95 2.00 0.98
N VAL A 245 -26.19 1.97 -0.33
CA VAL A 245 -27.29 2.70 -0.98
C VAL A 245 -28.61 1.98 -0.77
N ALA A 246 -28.60 0.64 -0.77
CA ALA A 246 -29.81 -0.19 -0.59
C ALA A 246 -29.90 -0.68 0.86
N PRO A 247 -30.87 -0.20 1.66
CA PRO A 247 -30.83 -0.39 3.12
C PRO A 247 -31.29 -1.76 3.62
N ALA A 248 -31.86 -2.62 2.79
CA ALA A 248 -32.68 -3.71 3.34
C ALA A 248 -31.92 -5.00 3.68
N ILE A 249 -30.78 -5.32 3.06
CA ILE A 249 -30.12 -6.63 3.23
C ILE A 249 -28.64 -6.51 3.61
N THR A 250 -27.99 -5.39 3.35
CA THR A 250 -26.52 -5.25 3.40
C THR A 250 -26.01 -4.15 4.34
N THR A 251 -26.81 -3.76 5.32
CA THR A 251 -26.36 -2.80 6.37
C THR A 251 -25.18 -3.32 7.20
N ARG A 252 -24.87 -4.62 7.11
CA ARG A 252 -23.69 -5.22 7.75
C ARG A 252 -22.38 -4.63 7.23
N ASP A 253 -22.33 -4.25 5.95
CA ASP A 253 -21.15 -3.63 5.35
C ASP A 253 -20.98 -2.15 5.70
N ASN A 254 -21.90 -1.56 6.46
CA ASN A 254 -21.78 -0.19 6.91
C ASN A 254 -20.90 -0.13 8.16
N PHE A 255 -19.94 0.76 8.17
CA PHE A 255 -19.03 0.91 9.30
C PHE A 255 -18.52 2.34 9.46
N TRP A 256 -18.07 2.64 10.66
CA TRP A 256 -17.15 3.70 10.98
C TRP A 256 -15.77 3.12 11.20
N GLU A 257 -14.76 3.70 10.58
CA GLU A 257 -13.37 3.44 10.85
C GLU A 257 -12.73 4.73 11.33
N GLN A 258 -11.93 4.65 12.39
CA GLN A 258 -11.12 5.73 12.91
C GLN A 258 -9.69 5.24 13.04
N HIS A 259 -8.73 6.08 12.72
CA HIS A 259 -7.33 5.73 12.87
C HIS A 259 -6.52 6.92 13.34
N GLY A 260 -5.42 6.63 13.99
CA GLY A 260 -4.39 7.59 14.39
C GLY A 260 -3.03 6.95 14.33
N ALA A 261 -2.02 7.72 13.94
CA ALA A 261 -0.64 7.26 13.91
C ALA A 261 0.31 8.37 14.37
N LEU A 262 1.37 7.99 15.04
CA LEU A 262 2.51 8.83 15.35
C LEU A 262 3.77 8.09 14.91
N ASP A 263 4.55 8.69 14.02
CA ASP A 263 5.82 8.17 13.53
C ASP A 263 6.91 9.24 13.64
N GLY A 264 8.12 8.84 13.95
CA GLY A 264 9.25 9.76 13.92
C GLY A 264 10.51 9.23 14.57
N GLU A 265 11.51 10.11 14.59
CA GLU A 265 12.82 9.80 15.15
C GLU A 265 13.41 11.04 15.84
N ILE A 266 13.81 10.90 17.08
CA ILE A 266 14.37 11.97 17.90
C ILE A 266 15.85 11.68 18.13
N GLY A 267 16.74 12.62 17.78
CA GLY A 267 18.16 12.54 18.11
C GLY A 267 18.39 12.59 19.63
N ILE A 268 19.16 11.66 20.16
CA ILE A 268 19.50 11.61 21.60
C ILE A 268 20.87 12.21 21.84
N ALA A 269 21.91 11.61 21.28
CA ALA A 269 23.27 12.09 21.39
C ALA A 269 24.20 11.43 20.36
N GLY A 270 25.04 12.21 19.70
CA GLY A 270 26.02 11.71 18.74
C GLY A 270 25.38 10.93 17.60
N ALA A 271 25.71 9.66 17.49
CA ALA A 271 25.18 8.74 16.47
C ALA A 271 23.86 8.06 16.87
N TRP A 272 23.30 8.36 18.04
CA TRP A 272 22.11 7.70 18.57
C TRP A 272 20.85 8.53 18.43
N SER A 273 19.77 7.86 18.04
CA SER A 273 18.41 8.39 18.01
C SER A 273 17.42 7.38 18.60
N LEU A 274 16.23 7.82 18.92
CA LEU A 274 15.09 6.98 19.27
C LEU A 274 14.06 7.06 18.14
N LYS A 275 13.81 5.95 17.47
CA LYS A 275 12.77 5.78 16.48
C LYS A 275 11.52 5.23 17.15
N GLY A 276 10.35 5.79 16.84
CA GLY A 276 9.09 5.35 17.40
C GLY A 276 7.97 5.36 16.36
N ARG A 277 7.06 4.40 16.48
CA ARG A 277 5.81 4.33 15.71
C ARG A 277 4.71 3.82 16.64
N CYS A 278 3.58 4.50 16.64
CA CYS A 278 2.38 4.07 17.36
C CYS A 278 1.20 4.27 16.40
N GLU A 279 0.35 3.26 16.28
CA GLU A 279 -0.85 3.28 15.45
C GLU A 279 -2.02 2.76 16.27
N VAL A 280 -3.16 3.39 16.11
CA VAL A 280 -4.44 2.95 16.67
C VAL A 280 -5.47 2.94 15.54
N ARG A 281 -6.33 1.93 15.53
CA ARG A 281 -7.42 1.82 14.59
C ARG A 281 -8.64 1.26 15.31
N ALA A 282 -9.80 1.83 15.06
CA ALA A 282 -11.06 1.32 15.57
C ALA A 282 -12.05 1.19 14.43
N VAL A 283 -12.73 0.06 14.35
CA VAL A 283 -13.79 -0.20 13.37
C VAL A 283 -15.06 -0.57 14.10
N GLN A 284 -16.16 0.07 13.74
CA GLN A 284 -17.47 -0.10 14.33
C GLN A 284 -18.49 -0.34 13.22
N TYR A 285 -19.12 -1.49 13.23
CA TYR A 285 -20.14 -1.88 12.27
C TYR A 285 -21.55 -1.50 12.76
N ASP A 286 -22.42 -1.03 11.85
CA ASP A 286 -23.82 -0.69 12.18
C ASP A 286 -24.61 -1.93 12.58
N VAL A 287 -24.33 -3.08 11.93
CA VAL A 287 -24.91 -4.36 12.24
C VAL A 287 -23.80 -5.37 12.42
N GLN A 288 -23.66 -5.87 13.62
CA GLN A 288 -22.60 -6.77 14.00
C GLN A 288 -23.04 -8.23 13.91
N ASP A 289 -22.10 -9.11 13.61
CA ASP A 289 -22.19 -10.54 13.84
C ASP A 289 -20.87 -11.05 14.45
N SER A 290 -20.89 -12.28 14.93
CA SER A 290 -19.72 -12.87 15.62
C SER A 290 -18.67 -13.45 14.69
N THR A 291 -18.82 -13.34 13.36
CA THR A 291 -17.94 -14.00 12.39
C THR A 291 -17.17 -13.05 11.51
N LEU A 292 -17.86 -12.09 10.86
CA LEU A 292 -17.25 -11.23 9.84
C LEU A 292 -17.39 -9.74 10.13
N TYR A 293 -18.49 -9.35 10.80
CA TYR A 293 -18.83 -7.93 11.01
C TYR A 293 -18.91 -7.64 12.51
N PHE A 294 -17.76 -7.53 13.14
CA PHE A 294 -17.65 -7.24 14.58
C PHE A 294 -16.78 -6.01 14.82
N ASP A 295 -17.11 -5.26 15.86
CA ASP A 295 -16.32 -4.13 16.28
C ASP A 295 -14.97 -4.59 16.82
N TYR A 296 -13.90 -3.90 16.41
CA TYR A 296 -12.57 -4.15 16.92
C TYR A 296 -11.74 -2.88 17.04
N GLU A 297 -10.74 -2.96 17.90
CA GLU A 297 -9.70 -1.96 18.10
C GLU A 297 -8.33 -2.62 17.90
N GLU A 298 -7.46 -1.98 17.13
CA GLU A 298 -6.09 -2.40 16.91
C GLU A 298 -5.14 -1.38 17.50
N LEU A 299 -4.07 -1.84 18.12
CA LEU A 299 -2.98 -1.03 18.64
C LEU A 299 -1.65 -1.62 18.20
N LEU A 300 -0.85 -0.85 17.49
CA LEU A 300 0.53 -1.20 17.18
C LEU A 300 1.46 -0.16 17.79
N ALA A 301 2.48 -0.60 18.52
CA ALA A 301 3.51 0.27 19.05
C ALA A 301 4.90 -0.35 18.84
N ARG A 302 5.85 0.46 18.37
CA ARG A 302 7.25 0.07 18.19
C ARG A 302 8.16 1.20 18.63
N PHE A 303 9.18 0.87 19.41
CA PHE A 303 10.21 1.81 19.86
C PHE A 303 11.58 1.15 19.71
N ALA A 304 12.52 1.85 19.11
CA ALA A 304 13.84 1.29 18.88
C ALA A 304 14.93 2.37 19.01
N PRO A 305 15.89 2.25 19.92
CA PRO A 305 17.13 2.97 19.80
C PRO A 305 17.80 2.63 18.48
N ARG A 306 18.25 3.64 17.76
CA ARG A 306 18.93 3.54 16.48
C ARG A 306 20.30 4.16 16.57
N TRP A 307 21.29 3.43 16.12
CA TRP A 307 22.65 3.91 15.92
C TRP A 307 22.90 4.11 14.43
N THR A 308 23.53 5.23 14.07
CA THR A 308 23.85 5.54 12.66
C THR A 308 25.31 5.97 12.54
N SER A 309 26.05 5.37 11.63
CA SER A 309 27.44 5.74 11.35
C SER A 309 27.67 5.69 9.82
N GLY A 310 27.97 6.85 9.26
CA GLY A 310 28.10 7.00 7.80
C GLY A 310 26.82 6.56 7.08
N THR A 311 26.95 5.54 6.25
CA THR A 311 25.84 4.97 5.45
C THR A 311 25.20 3.74 6.08
N THR A 312 25.55 3.42 7.33
CA THR A 312 25.02 2.24 8.03
C THR A 312 24.21 2.68 9.24
N SER A 313 23.07 2.05 9.43
CA SER A 313 22.26 2.20 10.63
C SER A 313 21.80 0.85 11.17
N LEU A 314 21.66 0.78 12.48
CA LEU A 314 21.17 -0.38 13.21
C LEU A 314 20.17 0.08 14.26
N ALA A 315 18.98 -0.53 14.28
CA ALA A 315 17.99 -0.33 15.31
C ALA A 315 17.53 -1.69 15.86
N LEU A 316 17.22 -1.73 17.15
CA LEU A 316 16.67 -2.92 17.80
C LEU A 316 15.72 -2.47 18.91
N GLY A 317 14.51 -3.01 18.93
CA GLY A 317 13.56 -2.65 19.96
C GLY A 317 12.31 -3.50 20.00
N PRO A 318 11.45 -3.31 21.00
CA PRO A 318 10.19 -4.02 21.10
C PRO A 318 9.15 -3.53 20.09
N ARG A 319 8.30 -4.45 19.67
CA ARG A 319 7.01 -4.21 18.99
C ARG A 319 5.92 -4.83 19.85
N PHE A 320 4.88 -4.10 20.05
CA PHE A 320 3.62 -4.56 20.62
C PHE A 320 2.54 -4.38 19.57
N ASP A 321 1.70 -5.40 19.37
CA ASP A 321 0.57 -5.41 18.46
C ASP A 321 -0.59 -6.12 19.15
N ALA A 322 -1.77 -5.52 19.14
CA ALA A 322 -2.95 -6.09 19.78
C ALA A 322 -4.22 -5.78 19.00
N LEU A 323 -5.10 -6.77 18.95
CA LEU A 323 -6.46 -6.64 18.46
C LEU A 323 -7.43 -6.98 19.57
N PHE A 324 -8.37 -6.08 19.83
CA PHE A 324 -9.43 -6.24 20.83
C PHE A 324 -10.79 -6.35 20.12
N ALA A 325 -11.41 -7.51 20.20
CA ALA A 325 -12.72 -7.78 19.59
C ALA A 325 -13.69 -8.33 20.65
N ARG A 326 -14.72 -7.56 20.98
CA ARG A 326 -15.63 -7.94 22.08
C ARG A 326 -16.58 -9.07 21.71
N LEU A 327 -17.13 -9.04 20.49
CA LEU A 327 -18.11 -10.03 20.03
C LEU A 327 -17.47 -11.28 19.44
N ASN A 328 -16.20 -11.17 19.03
CA ASN A 328 -15.42 -12.30 18.53
C ASN A 328 -14.08 -12.41 19.28
N PRO A 329 -14.10 -12.84 20.55
CA PRO A 329 -12.88 -12.91 21.35
C PRO A 329 -11.86 -13.91 20.80
N GLY A 330 -12.25 -14.85 19.94
CA GLY A 330 -11.34 -15.77 19.27
C GLY A 330 -10.42 -15.09 18.26
N GLU A 331 -10.80 -13.92 17.75
CA GLU A 331 -9.95 -13.09 16.88
C GLU A 331 -9.05 -12.12 17.68
N ALA A 332 -9.35 -11.91 18.97
CA ALA A 332 -8.57 -11.01 19.80
C ALA A 332 -7.22 -11.60 20.18
N TYR A 333 -6.16 -10.79 20.03
CA TYR A 333 -4.80 -11.24 20.35
C TYR A 333 -3.95 -10.12 20.95
N GLN A 334 -2.83 -10.53 21.54
CA GLN A 334 -1.73 -9.67 21.92
C GLN A 334 -0.42 -10.28 21.40
N GLU A 335 0.42 -9.47 20.77
CA GLU A 335 1.72 -9.88 20.24
C GLU A 335 2.81 -9.01 20.85
N ILE A 336 3.88 -9.65 21.29
CA ILE A 336 5.11 -8.99 21.71
C ILE A 336 6.26 -9.55 20.89
N ALA A 337 7.05 -8.68 20.26
CA ALA A 337 8.20 -9.08 19.47
C ALA A 337 9.41 -8.19 19.71
N ALA A 338 10.58 -8.74 19.52
CA ALA A 338 11.81 -7.99 19.31
C ALA A 338 12.00 -7.82 17.80
N VAL A 339 12.21 -6.58 17.35
CA VAL A 339 12.40 -6.25 15.93
C VAL A 339 13.72 -5.54 15.75
N GLY A 340 14.58 -6.11 14.91
CA GLY A 340 15.80 -5.48 14.41
C GLY A 340 15.55 -4.72 13.11
N GLU A 341 16.41 -3.77 12.78
CA GLU A 341 16.45 -3.09 11.49
C GLU A 341 17.91 -2.74 11.20
N PHE A 342 18.46 -3.32 10.17
CA PHE A 342 19.78 -3.01 9.66
C PHE A 342 19.66 -2.41 8.27
N GLU A 343 20.26 -1.26 8.07
CA GLU A 343 20.28 -0.55 6.79
C GLU A 343 21.72 -0.14 6.49
N SER A 344 22.19 -0.43 5.30
CA SER A 344 23.54 -0.07 4.91
C SER A 344 23.66 0.17 3.41
N LEU A 345 24.45 1.17 3.03
CA LEU A 345 24.94 1.35 1.67
C LEU A 345 26.43 0.98 1.65
N ALA A 346 26.72 -0.27 1.35
CA ALA A 346 28.08 -0.80 1.32
C ALA A 346 28.35 -1.53 0.02
N LEU A 347 29.58 -1.44 -0.48
CA LEU A 347 30.04 -2.12 -1.72
C LEU A 347 29.22 -1.81 -2.98
N GLY A 348 28.59 -0.61 -3.02
CA GLY A 348 27.70 -0.23 -4.12
C GLY A 348 26.31 -0.86 -4.06
N ALA A 349 26.01 -1.62 -3.02
CA ALA A 349 24.69 -2.20 -2.75
C ALA A 349 24.04 -1.51 -1.56
N TRP A 350 22.74 -1.25 -1.68
CA TRP A 350 21.90 -0.88 -0.55
C TRP A 350 21.24 -2.13 0.02
N TRP A 351 21.29 -2.26 1.34
CA TRP A 351 20.77 -3.37 2.10
C TRP A 351 19.78 -2.86 3.14
N ASN A 352 18.64 -3.54 3.25
CA ASN A 352 17.72 -3.39 4.37
C ASN A 352 17.35 -4.78 4.88
N VAL A 353 17.60 -5.05 6.15
CA VAL A 353 17.34 -6.34 6.80
C VAL A 353 16.52 -6.09 8.06
N ILE A 354 15.35 -6.72 8.14
CA ILE A 354 14.42 -6.56 9.26
C ILE A 354 14.10 -7.94 9.82
N PRO A 355 14.87 -8.46 10.79
CA PRO A 355 14.51 -9.64 11.55
C PRO A 355 13.50 -9.30 12.65
N ALA A 356 12.59 -10.22 12.94
CA ALA A 356 11.70 -10.15 14.08
C ALA A 356 11.54 -11.53 14.72
N ALA A 357 11.38 -11.55 16.04
CA ALA A 357 11.06 -12.75 16.79
C ALA A 357 10.07 -12.39 17.90
N GLY A 358 9.05 -13.17 18.09
CA GLY A 358 8.01 -12.82 19.04
C GLY A 358 7.08 -13.97 19.38
N TRP A 359 6.08 -13.58 20.13
CA TRP A 359 5.00 -14.43 20.57
C TRP A 359 3.68 -13.70 20.36
N ARG A 360 2.68 -14.41 19.80
CA ARG A 360 1.28 -13.97 19.70
C ARG A 360 0.41 -14.85 20.56
N ASP A 361 -0.37 -14.23 21.42
CA ASP A 361 -1.30 -14.89 22.32
C ASP A 361 -2.73 -14.52 21.93
N TYR A 362 -3.55 -15.51 21.61
CA TYR A 362 -4.95 -15.33 21.29
C TYR A 362 -5.81 -15.49 22.54
N THR A 363 -6.84 -14.67 22.66
CA THR A 363 -7.82 -14.78 23.72
C THR A 363 -8.78 -15.92 23.43
N GLU A 364 -8.60 -17.07 24.06
CA GLU A 364 -9.52 -18.19 23.93
C GLU A 364 -10.84 -17.87 24.64
N PRO A 365 -11.99 -17.97 23.94
CA PRO A 365 -13.28 -17.87 24.59
C PRO A 365 -13.47 -19.04 25.57
N ALA A 366 -13.87 -18.75 26.81
CA ALA A 366 -14.13 -19.77 27.81
C ALA A 366 -15.16 -20.80 27.29
N GLY A 367 -14.76 -22.08 27.18
CA GLY A 367 -15.61 -23.15 26.69
C GLY A 367 -15.61 -23.35 25.19
N SER A 368 -14.70 -22.72 24.44
CA SER A 368 -14.51 -22.99 23.02
C SER A 368 -13.99 -24.41 22.81
N ASP A 369 -14.66 -25.14 21.94
CA ASP A 369 -14.16 -26.41 21.45
C ASP A 369 -13.04 -26.10 20.45
N ALA A 370 -11.79 -26.43 20.77
CA ALA A 370 -10.61 -26.19 19.93
C ALA A 370 -10.74 -26.79 18.51
N SER A 371 -11.75 -27.63 18.28
CA SER A 371 -12.06 -28.23 16.98
C SER A 371 -12.76 -27.28 15.99
N LEU A 372 -13.14 -26.06 16.38
CA LEU A 372 -13.94 -25.15 15.55
C LEU A 372 -13.14 -23.99 14.93
N GLY A 373 -11.85 -24.15 14.71
CA GLY A 373 -11.07 -23.15 13.97
C GLY A 373 -10.65 -21.92 14.77
N VAL A 374 -10.54 -22.05 16.09
CA VAL A 374 -9.99 -21.02 16.96
C VAL A 374 -8.48 -20.95 16.70
N HIS A 375 -7.96 -19.73 16.51
CA HIS A 375 -6.53 -19.51 16.35
C HIS A 375 -5.78 -19.97 17.61
N SER A 376 -4.69 -20.69 17.45
CA SER A 376 -3.82 -21.03 18.59
C SER A 376 -2.69 -20.03 18.74
N SER A 377 -2.32 -19.74 19.98
CA SER A 377 -1.15 -18.91 20.29
C SER A 377 0.14 -19.53 19.74
N TYR A 378 1.08 -18.69 19.27
CA TYR A 378 2.31 -19.16 18.62
C TYR A 378 3.51 -18.26 18.87
N SER A 379 4.71 -18.84 18.79
CA SER A 379 5.96 -18.12 18.61
C SER A 379 6.31 -18.01 17.12
N PHE A 380 6.98 -16.93 16.74
CA PHE A 380 7.38 -16.74 15.35
C PHE A 380 8.80 -16.19 15.20
N LEU A 381 9.38 -16.52 14.06
CA LEU A 381 10.58 -15.90 13.52
C LEU A 381 10.24 -15.33 12.14
N GLU A 382 10.59 -14.10 11.89
CA GLU A 382 10.37 -13.42 10.63
C GLU A 382 11.65 -12.73 10.17
N ILE A 383 11.91 -12.74 8.87
CA ILE A 383 13.00 -11.99 8.27
C ILE A 383 12.55 -11.37 6.96
N ASN A 384 12.83 -10.08 6.82
CA ASN A 384 12.68 -9.34 5.57
C ASN A 384 14.05 -8.83 5.14
N VAL A 385 14.45 -9.15 3.91
CA VAL A 385 15.72 -8.68 3.32
C VAL A 385 15.44 -8.05 1.97
N LEU A 386 15.87 -6.83 1.80
CA LEU A 386 15.88 -6.14 0.50
C LEU A 386 17.32 -5.74 0.18
N ALA A 387 17.78 -6.12 -1.00
CA ALA A 387 19.06 -5.71 -1.55
C ALA A 387 18.84 -5.05 -2.91
N ASP A 388 19.52 -3.94 -3.15
CA ASP A 388 19.48 -3.21 -4.42
C ASP A 388 20.91 -2.81 -4.79
N GLN A 389 21.41 -3.33 -5.92
CA GLN A 389 22.78 -3.15 -6.35
C GLN A 389 22.86 -2.66 -7.78
N ALA A 390 23.59 -1.55 -7.96
CA ALA A 390 24.05 -1.15 -9.28
C ALA A 390 25.25 -2.01 -9.71
N LEU A 391 25.14 -2.60 -10.90
CA LEU A 391 26.18 -3.43 -11.51
C LEU A 391 26.80 -2.70 -12.71
N PRO A 392 28.02 -3.10 -13.16
CA PRO A 392 28.62 -2.56 -14.37
C PRO A 392 27.72 -2.71 -15.60
N GLY A 393 27.83 -1.79 -16.57
CA GLY A 393 27.06 -1.84 -17.82
C GLY A 393 25.61 -1.37 -17.68
N ALA A 394 25.36 -0.45 -16.74
CA ALA A 394 24.02 0.08 -16.44
C ALA A 394 22.99 -1.00 -16.05
N LEU A 395 23.49 -2.09 -15.45
CA LEU A 395 22.65 -3.14 -14.86
C LEU A 395 22.29 -2.78 -13.42
N ARG A 396 21.08 -3.17 -13.00
CA ARG A 396 20.58 -3.08 -11.63
C ARG A 396 20.00 -4.42 -11.21
N LEU A 397 20.47 -4.92 -10.09
CA LEU A 397 19.99 -6.14 -9.47
C LEU A 397 19.23 -5.77 -8.20
N ARG A 398 18.00 -6.26 -8.07
CA ARG A 398 17.21 -6.16 -6.85
C ARG A 398 16.81 -7.55 -6.40
N ALA A 399 17.01 -7.83 -5.12
CA ALA A 399 16.60 -9.07 -4.50
C ALA A 399 15.75 -8.76 -3.27
N TYR A 400 14.67 -9.49 -3.09
CA TYR A 400 13.82 -9.43 -1.91
C TYR A 400 13.58 -10.83 -1.37
N VAL A 401 13.69 -10.98 -0.06
CA VAL A 401 13.38 -12.23 0.66
C VAL A 401 12.46 -11.88 1.82
N ASN A 402 11.36 -12.57 1.94
CA ASN A 402 10.52 -12.59 3.14
C ASN A 402 10.38 -14.04 3.58
N GLY A 403 10.67 -14.32 4.84
CA GLY A 403 10.48 -15.64 5.44
C GLY A 403 9.82 -15.50 6.81
N ARG A 404 8.85 -16.35 7.08
CA ARG A 404 8.19 -16.45 8.36
C ARG A 404 7.99 -17.90 8.75
N TYR A 405 8.28 -18.20 9.99
CA TYR A 405 8.04 -19.48 10.63
C TYR A 405 7.20 -19.26 11.88
N GLU A 406 6.13 -20.04 12.03
CA GLU A 406 5.23 -20.02 13.18
C GLU A 406 5.22 -21.40 13.83
N SER A 407 5.42 -21.43 15.14
CA SER A 407 5.28 -22.63 15.96
C SER A 407 4.16 -22.43 16.95
N HIS A 408 3.07 -23.09 16.69
CA HIS A 408 1.82 -22.96 17.44
C HIS A 408 1.80 -23.85 18.67
N VAL A 409 1.00 -23.49 19.67
CA VAL A 409 0.70 -24.36 20.81
C VAL A 409 0.00 -25.62 20.34
N ASP A 410 -0.92 -25.50 19.40
CA ASP A 410 -1.41 -26.63 18.61
C ASP A 410 -0.50 -26.82 17.38
N HIS A 411 0.45 -27.74 17.48
CA HIS A 411 1.41 -28.02 16.40
C HIS A 411 0.77 -28.41 15.06
N ALA A 412 -0.51 -28.74 15.05
CA ALA A 412 -1.23 -28.97 13.81
C ALA A 412 -1.51 -27.65 13.04
N GLN A 413 -1.24 -26.51 13.63
CA GLN A 413 -1.33 -25.19 12.99
C GLN A 413 0.05 -24.58 12.69
N ASP A 414 1.16 -25.31 12.92
CA ASP A 414 2.49 -24.84 12.56
C ASP A 414 2.54 -24.45 11.09
N ALA A 415 3.10 -23.28 10.81
CA ALA A 415 3.13 -22.75 9.45
C ALA A 415 4.49 -22.14 9.12
N ARG A 416 4.83 -22.17 7.85
CA ARG A 416 5.97 -21.42 7.32
C ARG A 416 5.63 -20.81 5.98
N SER A 417 6.15 -19.63 5.71
CA SER A 417 6.09 -19.02 4.40
C SER A 417 7.48 -18.53 4.00
N LEU A 418 7.81 -18.67 2.74
CA LEU A 418 9.01 -18.13 2.13
C LEU A 418 8.64 -17.50 0.79
N TYR A 419 8.96 -16.25 0.65
CA TYR A 419 8.88 -15.52 -0.61
C TYR A 419 10.28 -15.03 -0.98
N PHE A 420 10.66 -15.23 -2.23
CA PHE A 420 11.89 -14.72 -2.81
C PHE A 420 11.58 -14.07 -4.16
N SER A 421 12.10 -12.87 -4.40
CA SER A 421 12.00 -12.17 -5.68
C SER A 421 13.36 -11.71 -6.13
N LEU A 422 13.67 -11.89 -7.41
CA LEU A 422 14.88 -11.42 -8.06
C LEU A 422 14.50 -10.64 -9.32
N ASP A 423 14.97 -9.42 -9.43
CA ASP A 423 14.74 -8.55 -10.59
C ASP A 423 16.10 -8.05 -11.11
N LEU A 424 16.36 -8.28 -12.38
CA LEU A 424 17.55 -7.82 -13.08
C LEU A 424 17.14 -6.92 -14.24
N ARG A 425 17.52 -5.66 -14.22
CA ARG A 425 17.20 -4.67 -15.26
C ARG A 425 18.45 -4.03 -15.84
N ARG A 426 18.38 -3.73 -17.11
CA ARG A 426 19.38 -2.90 -17.81
C ARG A 426 18.73 -1.59 -18.24
N LEU A 427 19.41 -0.52 -17.92
CA LEU A 427 19.06 0.84 -18.30
C LEU A 427 19.69 1.20 -19.66
N PHE A 428 18.90 1.84 -20.56
CA PHE A 428 19.32 2.31 -21.88
C PHE A 428 19.07 3.81 -22.04
#